data_92279e6ad6150995124cbe27abfbc904
#
_entry.id   92279e6ad6150995124cbe27abfbc904
#
_cell.length_a   1.000
_cell.length_b   1.000
_cell.length_c   1.000
_cell.angle_alpha   90.00
_cell.angle_beta   90.00
_cell.angle_gamma   90.00
#
_symmetry.space_group_name_H-M   'P 1'
#
loop_
_entity.id
_entity.type
_entity.pdbx_description
1 polymer ?
#
loop_
_entity_poly.entity_id
_entity_poly.type
_entity_poly.pdbx_seq_one_letter_code
_entity_poly.pdbx_strand_id
1 'polypeptide(L)'
;MGKRFDEQVDILLDEAEDKRMCFTAYNDASRKDLKRRLKEGSVASPLPGLYTRPAYWERLDERDQALHKIRGLQQIHQLWIFCGATAALAQGLSVSRNLYEPYTIADEHGTRSLLGGVISTRHTTGDRPVFVDGVSCTPLLRTLFDCARWLSLREATVVLDSTLRQGLVTKEEMVADFESRKAGYRGVKKAIAAARFADGRAQNGGESVARAAMWELGFRAPDLQTEVCEPLDGKKYYLDFSWRLPDGTLIAGELDGAQKYTDPQMAGDGGIIDAMRRERIRESRLTACCDAVVRFSMKTVGNAYEFNRLLSSFGVPKDHRPTIKIPSLPAYLRESMPATVPFELERVPLDAYGI
;
A
#
# COMPACT_ATOMS: atom_id res chain seq x y z
N MET A 1 -43.87 -13.55 -20.08
CA MET A 1 -43.50 -12.73 -18.89
C MET A 1 -42.01 -12.86 -18.50
N GLY A 2 -41.39 -14.04 -18.61
CA GLY A 2 -39.98 -14.27 -18.28
C GLY A 2 -38.96 -13.47 -19.10
N LYS A 3 -39.03 -13.51 -20.45
CA LYS A 3 -38.01 -12.84 -21.30
C LYS A 3 -37.88 -11.34 -21.02
N ARG A 4 -38.97 -10.59 -20.86
CA ARG A 4 -38.94 -9.15 -20.60
C ARG A 4 -38.33 -8.82 -19.22
N PHE A 5 -38.51 -9.71 -18.26
CA PHE A 5 -37.91 -9.57 -16.93
C PHE A 5 -36.41 -9.91 -16.93
N ASP A 6 -36.01 -10.95 -17.66
CA ASP A 6 -34.59 -11.32 -17.85
C ASP A 6 -33.84 -10.17 -18.52
N GLU A 7 -34.37 -9.55 -19.58
CA GLU A 7 -33.81 -8.37 -20.25
C GLU A 7 -33.68 -7.17 -19.28
N GLN A 8 -34.64 -6.96 -18.39
CA GLN A 8 -34.58 -5.89 -17.39
C GLN A 8 -33.44 -6.10 -16.39
N VAL A 9 -33.19 -7.32 -15.92
CA VAL A 9 -32.09 -7.63 -15.01
C VAL A 9 -30.76 -7.45 -15.72
N ASP A 10 -30.66 -7.78 -17.02
CA ASP A 10 -29.44 -7.58 -17.80
C ASP A 10 -29.11 -6.08 -17.96
N ILE A 11 -30.10 -5.24 -18.24
CA ILE A 11 -29.92 -3.77 -18.29
C ILE A 11 -29.43 -3.23 -16.94
N LEU A 12 -30.00 -3.71 -15.83
CA LEU A 12 -29.56 -3.27 -14.50
C LEU A 12 -28.17 -3.76 -14.11
N LEU A 13 -27.74 -4.92 -14.62
CA LEU A 13 -26.36 -5.38 -14.49
C LEU A 13 -25.41 -4.50 -15.30
N ASP A 14 -25.77 -4.10 -16.53
CA ASP A 14 -24.98 -3.16 -17.34
C ASP A 14 -24.84 -1.81 -16.62
N GLU A 15 -25.94 -1.26 -16.09
CA GLU A 15 -25.90 -0.02 -15.30
C GLU A 15 -25.01 -0.14 -14.04
N ALA A 16 -24.99 -1.28 -13.38
CA ALA A 16 -24.15 -1.52 -12.22
C ALA A 16 -22.66 -1.57 -12.61
N GLU A 17 -22.34 -2.22 -13.73
CA GLU A 17 -20.98 -2.26 -14.29
C GLU A 17 -20.51 -0.85 -14.68
N ASP A 18 -21.33 -0.06 -15.35
CA ASP A 18 -21.07 1.34 -15.72
C ASP A 18 -20.82 2.22 -14.48
N LYS A 19 -21.58 1.99 -13.41
CA LYS A 19 -21.43 2.67 -12.11
C LYS A 19 -20.30 2.06 -11.26
N ARG A 20 -19.56 1.08 -11.78
CA ARG A 20 -18.46 0.38 -11.10
C ARG A 20 -18.87 -0.17 -9.73
N MET A 21 -20.03 -0.85 -9.68
CA MET A 21 -20.58 -1.41 -8.45
C MET A 21 -21.14 -2.82 -8.67
N CYS A 22 -21.21 -3.61 -7.60
CA CYS A 22 -21.96 -4.85 -7.63
C CYS A 22 -23.46 -4.55 -7.64
N PHE A 23 -24.20 -5.28 -8.47
CA PHE A 23 -25.66 -5.21 -8.51
C PHE A 23 -26.29 -5.79 -7.24
N THR A 24 -27.41 -5.24 -6.82
CA THR A 24 -28.18 -5.70 -5.66
C THR A 24 -29.61 -5.97 -6.05
N ALA A 25 -30.23 -6.98 -5.42
CA ALA A 25 -31.66 -7.27 -5.66
C ALA A 25 -32.53 -6.13 -5.13
N TYR A 26 -33.41 -5.63 -5.95
CA TYR A 26 -34.33 -4.51 -5.60
C TYR A 26 -35.74 -4.97 -5.17
N ASN A 27 -36.10 -6.23 -5.43
CA ASN A 27 -37.34 -6.86 -4.98
C ASN A 27 -37.20 -8.39 -4.92
N ASP A 28 -38.25 -9.09 -4.48
CA ASP A 28 -38.26 -10.56 -4.36
C ASP A 28 -38.18 -11.29 -5.71
N ALA A 29 -38.75 -10.70 -6.78
CA ALA A 29 -38.65 -11.29 -8.12
C ALA A 29 -37.20 -11.26 -8.63
N SER A 30 -36.53 -10.11 -8.52
CA SER A 30 -35.10 -9.98 -8.87
C SER A 30 -34.20 -10.89 -8.01
N ARG A 31 -34.53 -11.04 -6.72
CA ARG A 31 -33.78 -11.96 -5.82
C ARG A 31 -33.91 -13.42 -6.26
N LYS A 32 -35.11 -13.85 -6.68
CA LYS A 32 -35.35 -15.20 -7.20
C LYS A 32 -34.62 -15.44 -8.52
N ASP A 33 -34.66 -14.48 -9.42
CA ASP A 33 -33.94 -14.55 -10.70
C ASP A 33 -32.43 -14.61 -10.52
N LEU A 34 -31.86 -13.74 -9.70
CA LEU A 34 -30.43 -13.76 -9.40
C LEU A 34 -29.97 -15.07 -8.76
N LYS A 35 -30.80 -15.69 -7.88
CA LYS A 35 -30.52 -17.03 -7.35
C LYS A 35 -30.52 -18.11 -8.43
N ARG A 36 -31.40 -18.03 -9.43
CA ARG A 36 -31.44 -18.91 -10.59
C ARG A 36 -30.17 -18.72 -11.42
N ARG A 37 -29.87 -17.48 -11.81
CA ARG A 37 -28.69 -17.10 -12.61
C ARG A 37 -27.38 -17.47 -11.92
N LEU A 38 -27.31 -17.41 -10.58
CA LEU A 38 -26.17 -17.85 -9.80
C LEU A 38 -25.94 -19.38 -9.94
N LYS A 39 -27.03 -20.18 -9.93
CA LYS A 39 -26.96 -21.63 -10.17
C LYS A 39 -26.57 -21.98 -11.60
N GLU A 40 -26.99 -21.16 -12.56
CA GLU A 40 -26.66 -21.30 -13.98
C GLU A 40 -25.23 -20.80 -14.32
N GLY A 41 -24.57 -20.12 -13.39
CA GLY A 41 -23.24 -19.55 -13.58
C GLY A 41 -23.20 -18.27 -14.42
N SER A 42 -24.35 -17.67 -14.78
CA SER A 42 -24.44 -16.44 -15.56
C SER A 42 -24.21 -15.18 -14.70
N VAL A 43 -24.30 -15.27 -13.37
CA VAL A 43 -23.83 -14.28 -12.41
C VAL A 43 -22.98 -14.93 -11.30
N ALA A 44 -22.08 -14.16 -10.72
CA ALA A 44 -21.31 -14.51 -9.52
C ALA A 44 -21.81 -13.67 -8.32
N SER A 45 -21.58 -14.13 -7.11
CA SER A 45 -21.90 -13.40 -5.88
C SER A 45 -20.63 -13.20 -5.03
N PRO A 46 -19.90 -12.08 -5.21
CA PRO A 46 -18.69 -11.80 -4.46
C PRO A 46 -18.89 -11.67 -2.94
N LEU A 47 -20.09 -11.21 -2.54
CA LEU A 47 -20.59 -11.19 -1.16
C LEU A 47 -22.08 -11.53 -1.14
N PRO A 48 -22.63 -12.01 -0.03
CA PRO A 48 -24.07 -12.25 0.08
C PRO A 48 -24.90 -11.00 -0.26
N GLY A 49 -25.78 -11.12 -1.25
CA GLY A 49 -26.62 -10.03 -1.74
C GLY A 49 -26.00 -9.12 -2.79
N LEU A 50 -24.73 -9.29 -3.12
CA LEU A 50 -24.03 -8.60 -4.19
C LEU A 50 -23.84 -9.54 -5.38
N TYR A 51 -24.09 -9.04 -6.59
CA TYR A 51 -24.04 -9.82 -7.83
C TYR A 51 -23.26 -9.07 -8.91
N THR A 52 -22.63 -9.85 -9.80
CA THR A 52 -21.87 -9.34 -10.94
C THR A 52 -21.78 -10.40 -12.03
N ARG A 53 -21.47 -10.05 -13.27
CA ARG A 53 -21.13 -11.03 -14.29
C ARG A 53 -19.73 -11.57 -14.09
N PRO A 54 -19.49 -12.91 -14.18
CA PRO A 54 -18.15 -13.50 -13.99
C PRO A 54 -17.09 -12.88 -14.90
N ALA A 55 -17.35 -12.78 -16.20
CA ALA A 55 -16.43 -12.24 -17.19
C ALA A 55 -16.05 -10.76 -16.96
N TYR A 56 -16.95 -9.96 -16.38
CA TYR A 56 -16.65 -8.59 -15.95
C TYR A 56 -15.78 -8.59 -14.69
N TRP A 57 -16.17 -9.38 -13.69
CA TRP A 57 -15.50 -9.49 -12.41
C TRP A 57 -14.04 -9.93 -12.50
N GLU A 58 -13.75 -10.91 -13.37
CA GLU A 58 -12.41 -11.46 -13.58
C GLU A 58 -11.44 -10.47 -14.25
N ARG A 59 -11.94 -9.44 -14.92
CA ARG A 59 -11.12 -8.36 -15.49
C ARG A 59 -10.74 -7.27 -14.50
N LEU A 60 -11.43 -7.20 -13.37
CA LEU A 60 -11.17 -6.21 -12.33
C LEU A 60 -9.98 -6.64 -11.48
N ASP A 61 -9.09 -5.70 -11.18
CA ASP A 61 -8.10 -5.92 -10.15
C ASP A 61 -8.74 -5.97 -8.75
N GLU A 62 -7.98 -6.38 -7.75
CA GLU A 62 -8.50 -6.56 -6.39
C GLU A 62 -8.96 -5.26 -5.74
N ARG A 63 -8.34 -4.11 -6.11
CA ARG A 63 -8.76 -2.79 -5.66
C ARG A 63 -10.14 -2.45 -6.21
N ASP A 64 -10.33 -2.61 -7.50
CA ASP A 64 -11.60 -2.36 -8.17
C ASP A 64 -12.68 -3.32 -7.66
N GLN A 65 -12.35 -4.60 -7.45
CA GLN A 65 -13.26 -5.56 -6.83
C GLN A 65 -13.71 -5.12 -5.44
N ALA A 66 -12.79 -4.61 -4.60
CA ALA A 66 -13.13 -4.09 -3.28
C ALA A 66 -14.06 -2.86 -3.38
N LEU A 67 -13.77 -1.92 -4.28
CA LEU A 67 -14.59 -0.74 -4.51
C LEU A 67 -16.01 -1.08 -5.02
N HIS A 68 -16.13 -2.06 -5.92
CA HIS A 68 -17.42 -2.56 -6.40
C HIS A 68 -18.26 -3.13 -5.27
N LYS A 69 -17.64 -3.90 -4.36
CA LYS A 69 -18.30 -4.43 -3.17
C LYS A 69 -18.75 -3.33 -2.20
N ILE A 70 -17.88 -2.33 -1.94
CA ILE A 70 -18.20 -1.20 -1.07
C ILE A 70 -19.41 -0.42 -1.59
N ARG A 71 -19.43 -0.09 -2.88
CA ARG A 71 -20.58 0.63 -3.51
C ARG A 71 -21.86 -0.21 -3.48
N GLY A 72 -21.75 -1.52 -3.73
CA GLY A 72 -22.89 -2.44 -3.60
C GLY A 72 -23.40 -2.55 -2.17
N LEU A 73 -22.52 -2.61 -1.18
CA LEU A 73 -22.91 -2.58 0.24
C LEU A 73 -23.60 -1.27 0.62
N GLN A 74 -23.17 -0.13 0.08
CA GLN A 74 -23.83 1.16 0.30
C GLN A 74 -25.26 1.18 -0.24
N GLN A 75 -25.54 0.50 -1.35
CA GLN A 75 -26.91 0.40 -1.88
C GLN A 75 -27.82 -0.41 -0.96
N ILE A 76 -27.32 -1.47 -0.35
CA ILE A 76 -28.08 -2.29 0.61
C ILE A 76 -28.25 -1.55 1.93
N HIS A 77 -27.20 -0.86 2.38
CA HIS A 77 -27.10 -0.23 3.70
C HIS A 77 -26.89 1.28 3.57
N GLN A 78 -27.93 1.98 3.15
CA GLN A 78 -27.87 3.41 2.82
C GLN A 78 -27.42 4.32 3.99
N LEU A 79 -27.61 3.86 5.23
CA LEU A 79 -27.22 4.61 6.44
C LEU A 79 -25.81 4.27 6.92
N TRP A 80 -25.11 3.32 6.30
CA TRP A 80 -23.75 3.02 6.69
C TRP A 80 -22.82 4.16 6.30
N ILE A 81 -21.91 4.46 7.21
CA ILE A 81 -20.82 5.42 6.99
C ILE A 81 -19.53 4.62 7.07
N PHE A 82 -18.85 4.48 5.95
CA PHE A 82 -17.55 3.81 5.93
C PHE A 82 -16.48 4.68 6.60
N CYS A 83 -15.51 4.05 7.28
CA CYS A 83 -14.44 4.74 7.99
C CYS A 83 -13.10 3.99 7.88
N GLY A 84 -12.02 4.57 8.38
CA GLY A 84 -10.67 3.98 8.37
C GLY A 84 -10.21 3.60 6.97
N ALA A 85 -9.60 2.41 6.82
CA ALA A 85 -9.03 1.95 5.55
C ALA A 85 -10.07 1.86 4.41
N THR A 86 -11.31 1.46 4.73
CA THR A 86 -12.39 1.39 3.73
C THR A 86 -12.77 2.77 3.19
N ALA A 87 -12.87 3.77 4.07
CA ALA A 87 -13.08 5.16 3.65
C ALA A 87 -11.90 5.70 2.85
N ALA A 88 -10.66 5.39 3.27
CA ALA A 88 -9.46 5.78 2.53
C ALA A 88 -9.46 5.21 1.11
N LEU A 89 -9.82 3.93 0.96
CA LEU A 89 -9.94 3.27 -0.35
C LEU A 89 -11.01 3.94 -1.22
N ALA A 90 -12.20 4.23 -0.66
CA ALA A 90 -13.30 4.90 -1.35
C ALA A 90 -12.95 6.34 -1.75
N GLN A 91 -12.10 7.03 -0.98
CA GLN A 91 -11.59 8.38 -1.28
C GLN A 91 -10.40 8.37 -2.27
N GLY A 92 -10.06 7.24 -2.87
CA GLY A 92 -9.02 7.15 -3.88
C GLY A 92 -7.60 7.05 -3.33
N LEU A 93 -7.41 6.90 -2.01
CA LEU A 93 -6.09 6.77 -1.41
C LEU A 93 -5.50 5.38 -1.64
N SER A 94 -4.18 5.28 -1.59
CA SER A 94 -3.49 3.99 -1.54
C SER A 94 -3.75 3.33 -0.19
N VAL A 95 -4.11 2.05 -0.22
CA VAL A 95 -4.36 1.23 0.96
C VAL A 95 -3.66 -0.10 0.75
N SER A 96 -3.05 -0.66 1.78
CA SER A 96 -2.42 -1.99 1.71
C SER A 96 -3.46 -3.06 1.39
N ARG A 97 -3.11 -4.00 0.50
CA ARG A 97 -4.02 -5.03 -0.02
C ARG A 97 -4.72 -5.86 1.06
N ASN A 98 -4.02 -6.18 2.15
CA ASN A 98 -4.56 -6.89 3.30
C ASN A 98 -5.65 -6.12 4.07
N LEU A 99 -5.88 -4.84 3.74
CA LEU A 99 -6.90 -3.99 4.33
C LEU A 99 -8.12 -3.76 3.42
N TYR A 100 -8.16 -4.41 2.26
CA TYR A 100 -9.33 -4.36 1.39
C TYR A 100 -10.55 -5.05 2.03
N GLU A 101 -10.32 -5.99 2.92
CA GLU A 101 -11.29 -6.62 3.82
C GLU A 101 -10.66 -6.80 5.21
N PRO A 102 -11.43 -6.74 6.31
CA PRO A 102 -12.87 -6.46 6.38
C PRO A 102 -13.22 -4.99 6.11
N TYR A 103 -14.43 -4.74 5.61
CA TYR A 103 -14.94 -3.38 5.43
C TYR A 103 -15.27 -2.76 6.78
N THR A 104 -14.82 -1.53 7.00
CA THR A 104 -14.96 -0.85 8.28
C THR A 104 -16.03 0.24 8.19
N ILE A 105 -17.01 0.20 9.09
CA ILE A 105 -18.08 1.19 9.21
C ILE A 105 -18.05 1.86 10.58
N ALA A 106 -18.53 3.10 10.61
CA ALA A 106 -18.74 3.85 11.83
C ALA A 106 -19.93 3.32 12.61
N ASP A 107 -19.79 3.17 13.92
CA ASP A 107 -20.87 2.74 14.82
C ASP A 107 -20.73 3.46 16.17
N GLU A 108 -21.84 3.97 16.68
CA GLU A 108 -21.88 4.64 17.99
C GLU A 108 -21.74 3.64 19.15
N HIS A 109 -22.05 2.36 18.93
CA HIS A 109 -22.07 1.32 19.95
C HIS A 109 -20.75 0.56 20.14
N GLY A 110 -19.71 0.92 19.36
CA GLY A 110 -18.37 0.37 19.52
C GLY A 110 -17.95 -0.67 18.49
N THR A 111 -16.88 -1.41 18.82
CA THR A 111 -16.26 -2.35 17.88
C THR A 111 -16.95 -3.71 17.90
N ARG A 112 -17.45 -4.14 16.75
CA ARG A 112 -18.06 -5.47 16.53
C ARG A 112 -17.61 -6.03 15.19
N SER A 113 -17.77 -7.34 15.05
CA SER A 113 -17.61 -8.03 13.75
C SER A 113 -18.98 -8.51 13.30
N LEU A 114 -19.35 -8.20 12.08
CA LEU A 114 -20.63 -8.55 11.46
C LEU A 114 -20.40 -9.36 10.19
N LEU A 115 -21.44 -10.05 9.72
CA LEU A 115 -21.42 -10.84 8.48
C LEU A 115 -20.22 -11.81 8.40
N GLY A 116 -20.00 -12.60 9.48
CA GLY A 116 -18.93 -13.60 9.48
C GLY A 116 -17.51 -13.03 9.44
N GLY A 117 -17.32 -11.78 9.86
CA GLY A 117 -16.00 -11.11 9.84
C GLY A 117 -15.78 -10.16 8.66
N VAL A 118 -16.70 -10.13 7.69
CA VAL A 118 -16.57 -9.28 6.49
C VAL A 118 -16.74 -7.78 6.82
N ILE A 119 -17.55 -7.46 7.83
CA ILE A 119 -17.75 -6.08 8.31
C ILE A 119 -17.18 -5.93 9.70
N SER A 120 -16.41 -4.88 9.91
CA SER A 120 -15.91 -4.44 11.22
C SER A 120 -16.52 -3.09 11.57
N THR A 121 -17.11 -2.95 12.77
CA THR A 121 -17.55 -1.64 13.23
C THR A 121 -16.48 -0.96 14.07
N ARG A 122 -16.42 0.36 14.04
CA ARG A 122 -15.54 1.17 14.87
C ARG A 122 -16.31 2.34 15.47
N HIS A 123 -16.04 2.61 16.74
CA HIS A 123 -16.62 3.77 17.40
C HIS A 123 -16.04 5.05 16.79
N THR A 124 -16.87 5.77 16.06
CA THR A 124 -16.54 7.10 15.54
C THR A 124 -17.73 8.05 15.77
N THR A 125 -17.46 9.23 16.28
CA THR A 125 -18.46 10.26 16.57
C THR A 125 -17.96 11.63 16.14
N GLY A 126 -18.87 12.55 15.89
CA GLY A 126 -18.60 13.99 15.82
C GLY A 126 -18.40 14.59 14.45
N ASP A 127 -17.97 13.84 13.44
CA ASP A 127 -17.77 14.38 12.10
C ASP A 127 -18.98 14.08 11.20
N ARG A 128 -19.42 15.08 10.43
CA ARG A 128 -20.47 14.87 9.42
C ARG A 128 -19.93 14.03 8.27
N PRO A 129 -20.64 12.97 7.84
CA PRO A 129 -20.18 12.15 6.73
C PRO A 129 -20.13 12.96 5.42
N VAL A 130 -19.25 12.55 4.52
CA VAL A 130 -19.16 13.03 3.15
C VAL A 130 -19.56 11.93 2.18
N PHE A 131 -20.07 12.30 1.00
CA PHE A 131 -20.41 11.34 -0.04
C PHE A 131 -19.40 11.45 -1.16
N VAL A 132 -18.65 10.37 -1.39
CA VAL A 132 -17.57 10.31 -2.37
C VAL A 132 -17.78 9.07 -3.24
N ASP A 133 -17.86 9.24 -4.55
CA ASP A 133 -17.93 8.16 -5.54
C ASP A 133 -18.97 7.07 -5.20
N GLY A 134 -20.18 7.52 -4.82
CA GLY A 134 -21.30 6.64 -4.48
C GLY A 134 -21.26 6.06 -3.05
N VAL A 135 -20.33 6.49 -2.20
CA VAL A 135 -20.09 5.94 -0.86
C VAL A 135 -20.17 7.04 0.19
N SER A 136 -20.94 6.81 1.27
CA SER A 136 -20.95 7.65 2.46
C SER A 136 -19.80 7.26 3.38
N CYS A 137 -18.89 8.19 3.66
CA CYS A 137 -17.71 7.92 4.47
C CYS A 137 -17.34 9.09 5.40
N THR A 138 -16.44 8.82 6.35
CA THR A 138 -15.87 9.86 7.20
C THR A 138 -15.12 10.89 6.35
N PRO A 139 -15.09 12.19 6.73
CA PRO A 139 -14.30 13.21 6.04
C PRO A 139 -12.81 12.86 5.99
N LEU A 140 -12.09 13.40 5.01
CA LEU A 140 -10.69 13.03 4.73
C LEU A 140 -9.80 13.08 5.97
N LEU A 141 -9.68 14.21 6.66
CA LEU A 141 -8.82 14.33 7.84
C LEU A 141 -9.22 13.37 8.96
N ARG A 142 -10.52 13.10 9.14
CA ARG A 142 -10.99 12.09 10.07
C ARG A 142 -10.57 10.68 9.63
N THR A 143 -10.71 10.36 8.37
CA THR A 143 -10.28 9.08 7.78
C THR A 143 -8.79 8.85 8.00
N LEU A 144 -7.96 9.87 7.74
CA LEU A 144 -6.50 9.81 7.96
C LEU A 144 -6.15 9.61 9.42
N PHE A 145 -6.80 10.34 10.32
CA PHE A 145 -6.62 10.17 11.77
C PHE A 145 -6.96 8.77 12.23
N ASP A 146 -8.08 8.21 11.77
CA ASP A 146 -8.52 6.86 12.10
C ASP A 146 -7.55 5.80 11.55
N CYS A 147 -7.07 5.93 10.32
CA CYS A 147 -6.01 5.08 9.78
C CYS A 147 -4.73 5.16 10.61
N ALA A 148 -4.26 6.36 10.94
CA ALA A 148 -3.03 6.57 11.67
C ALA A 148 -3.06 5.97 13.09
N ARG A 149 -4.21 5.98 13.76
CA ARG A 149 -4.33 5.44 15.13
C ARG A 149 -4.64 3.95 15.19
N TRP A 150 -5.34 3.38 14.18
CA TRP A 150 -5.77 1.97 14.20
C TRP A 150 -4.82 1.02 13.50
N LEU A 151 -4.23 1.44 12.38
CA LEU A 151 -3.36 0.61 11.55
C LEU A 151 -1.95 0.49 12.13
N SER A 152 -1.16 -0.47 11.65
CA SER A 152 0.28 -0.50 11.90
C SER A 152 0.96 0.75 11.30
N LEU A 153 2.19 1.06 11.69
CA LEU A 153 2.93 2.18 11.11
C LEU A 153 3.05 2.03 9.59
N ARG A 154 3.39 0.82 9.11
CA ARG A 154 3.56 0.53 7.68
C ARG A 154 2.29 0.82 6.89
N GLU A 155 1.16 0.32 7.35
CA GLU A 155 -0.13 0.51 6.69
C GLU A 155 -0.61 1.96 6.76
N ALA A 156 -0.45 2.62 7.90
CA ALA A 156 -0.78 4.03 8.06
C ALA A 156 0.05 4.90 7.11
N THR A 157 1.37 4.64 7.01
CA THR A 157 2.28 5.37 6.14
C THR A 157 1.83 5.31 4.67
N VAL A 158 1.36 4.14 4.18
CA VAL A 158 0.81 4.02 2.82
C VAL A 158 -0.32 5.01 2.56
N VAL A 159 -1.26 5.12 3.50
CA VAL A 159 -2.42 6.02 3.37
C VAL A 159 -1.99 7.48 3.44
N LEU A 160 -1.16 7.84 4.45
CA LEU A 160 -0.75 9.21 4.69
C LEU A 160 0.17 9.75 3.58
N ASP A 161 1.15 8.97 3.14
CA ASP A 161 2.03 9.32 2.02
C ASP A 161 1.23 9.50 0.71
N SER A 162 0.26 8.61 0.46
CA SER A 162 -0.62 8.72 -0.70
C SER A 162 -1.41 10.03 -0.68
N THR A 163 -1.87 10.45 0.48
CA THR A 163 -2.61 11.71 0.63
C THR A 163 -1.74 12.92 0.34
N LEU A 164 -0.52 12.95 0.90
CA LEU A 164 0.45 14.02 0.67
C LEU A 164 0.88 14.06 -0.80
N ARG A 165 1.16 12.90 -1.41
CA ARG A 165 1.53 12.79 -2.83
C ARG A 165 0.45 13.33 -3.76
N GLN A 166 -0.82 13.11 -3.43
CA GLN A 166 -1.94 13.62 -4.20
C GLN A 166 -2.22 15.12 -3.93
N GLY A 167 -1.53 15.75 -2.98
CA GLY A 167 -1.73 17.15 -2.61
C GLY A 167 -3.10 17.44 -1.99
N LEU A 168 -3.77 16.43 -1.42
CA LEU A 168 -5.11 16.59 -0.84
C LEU A 168 -5.10 17.35 0.49
N VAL A 169 -4.03 17.25 1.25
CA VAL A 169 -3.72 18.04 2.44
C VAL A 169 -2.20 18.23 2.53
N THR A 170 -1.76 19.26 3.24
CA THR A 170 -0.36 19.41 3.62
C THR A 170 -0.04 18.59 4.87
N LYS A 171 1.25 18.36 5.11
CA LYS A 171 1.71 17.68 6.33
C LYS A 171 1.38 18.48 7.57
N GLU A 172 1.51 19.80 7.49
CA GLU A 172 1.23 20.75 8.56
C GLU A 172 -0.25 20.73 8.94
N GLU A 173 -1.16 20.77 7.95
CA GLU A 173 -2.61 20.65 8.16
C GLU A 173 -2.97 19.32 8.81
N MET A 174 -2.39 18.21 8.35
CA MET A 174 -2.64 16.88 8.90
C MET A 174 -2.19 16.79 10.36
N VAL A 175 -0.99 17.28 10.69
CA VAL A 175 -0.45 17.28 12.06
C VAL A 175 -1.29 18.17 12.96
N ALA A 176 -1.65 19.38 12.50
CA ALA A 176 -2.46 20.32 13.27
C ALA A 176 -3.86 19.76 13.58
N ASP A 177 -4.52 19.11 12.61
CA ASP A 177 -5.79 18.44 12.83
C ASP A 177 -5.67 17.33 13.88
N PHE A 178 -4.65 16.46 13.77
CA PHE A 178 -4.46 15.36 14.70
C PHE A 178 -4.14 15.84 16.12
N GLU A 179 -3.38 16.93 16.26
CA GLU A 179 -3.10 17.56 17.54
C GLU A 179 -4.33 18.23 18.16
N SER A 180 -5.24 18.76 17.34
CA SER A 180 -6.49 19.34 17.81
C SER A 180 -7.45 18.31 18.42
N ARG A 181 -7.36 17.03 18.00
CA ARG A 181 -8.22 15.92 18.43
C ARG A 181 -7.79 15.30 19.79
N LYS A 182 -7.26 16.10 20.71
CA LYS A 182 -6.61 15.63 21.97
C LYS A 182 -7.50 14.89 22.96
N ALA A 183 -8.78 15.17 23.03
CA ALA A 183 -9.65 14.64 24.08
C ALA A 183 -10.40 13.38 23.63
N GLY A 184 -10.21 12.27 24.36
CA GLY A 184 -11.08 11.08 24.28
C GLY A 184 -10.69 10.02 23.25
N TYR A 185 -9.71 10.23 22.38
CA TYR A 185 -9.33 9.22 21.40
C TYR A 185 -8.12 8.39 21.83
N ARG A 186 -8.27 7.07 21.86
CA ARG A 186 -7.12 6.16 22.03
C ARG A 186 -6.23 6.21 20.78
N GLY A 187 -4.91 6.31 20.98
CA GLY A 187 -3.92 6.26 19.91
C GLY A 187 -3.55 7.61 19.28
N VAL A 188 -3.94 8.75 19.86
CA VAL A 188 -3.61 10.09 19.36
C VAL A 188 -2.10 10.30 19.20
N LYS A 189 -1.29 9.93 20.20
CA LYS A 189 0.18 10.07 20.13
C LYS A 189 0.76 9.29 18.93
N LYS A 190 0.25 8.07 18.69
CA LYS A 190 0.63 7.25 17.55
C LYS A 190 0.25 7.92 16.23
N ALA A 191 -0.97 8.48 16.15
CA ALA A 191 -1.43 9.16 14.95
C ALA A 191 -0.56 10.38 14.61
N ILE A 192 -0.26 11.23 15.61
CA ILE A 192 0.62 12.39 15.44
C ILE A 192 2.02 11.96 14.99
N ALA A 193 2.59 10.91 15.60
CA ALA A 193 3.89 10.39 15.20
C ALA A 193 3.89 9.89 13.75
N ALA A 194 2.83 9.16 13.33
CA ALA A 194 2.67 8.71 11.96
C ALA A 194 2.52 9.88 10.97
N ALA A 195 1.75 10.93 11.31
CA ALA A 195 1.60 12.12 10.48
C ALA A 195 2.94 12.87 10.32
N ARG A 196 3.70 13.01 11.39
CA ARG A 196 5.05 13.62 11.33
C ARG A 196 6.03 12.79 10.53
N PHE A 197 5.89 11.47 10.56
CA PHE A 197 6.70 10.54 9.76
C PHE A 197 6.31 10.55 8.29
N ALA A 198 5.06 10.81 7.92
CA ALA A 198 4.55 10.77 6.54
C ALA A 198 5.36 11.65 5.57
N ASP A 199 5.53 11.18 4.33
CA ASP A 199 6.29 11.86 3.28
C ASP A 199 5.68 11.56 1.90
N GLY A 200 5.16 12.59 1.24
CA GLY A 200 4.52 12.47 -0.07
C GLY A 200 5.48 12.19 -1.24
N ARG A 201 6.79 12.19 -1.02
CA ARG A 201 7.79 11.88 -2.04
C ARG A 201 7.85 10.38 -2.37
N ALA A 202 7.37 9.49 -1.50
CA ALA A 202 7.22 8.06 -1.81
C ALA A 202 6.31 7.87 -3.03
N GLN A 203 6.78 7.24 -4.10
CA GLN A 203 6.04 7.13 -5.37
C GLN A 203 4.91 6.09 -5.31
N ASN A 204 5.04 5.08 -4.45
CA ASN A 204 4.06 4.02 -4.30
C ASN A 204 3.98 3.48 -2.87
N GLY A 205 2.96 2.64 -2.63
CA GLY A 205 2.75 2.05 -1.30
C GLY A 205 3.85 1.10 -0.85
N GLY A 206 4.57 0.47 -1.77
CA GLY A 206 5.72 -0.39 -1.47
C GLY A 206 6.87 0.39 -0.85
N GLU A 207 7.20 1.55 -1.42
CA GLU A 207 8.20 2.47 -0.87
C GLU A 207 7.80 2.97 0.52
N SER A 208 6.51 3.32 0.71
CA SER A 208 5.99 3.73 2.02
C SER A 208 6.15 2.63 3.07
N VAL A 209 5.82 1.37 2.72
CA VAL A 209 6.01 0.21 3.61
C VAL A 209 7.48 -0.04 3.91
N ALA A 210 8.35 0.01 2.90
CA ALA A 210 9.79 -0.22 3.09
C ALA A 210 10.40 0.85 4.01
N ARG A 211 10.08 2.12 3.81
CA ARG A 211 10.52 3.24 4.66
C ARG A 211 10.08 3.06 6.12
N ALA A 212 8.82 2.71 6.33
CA ALA A 212 8.31 2.43 7.68
C ALA A 212 9.01 1.21 8.32
N ALA A 213 9.26 0.15 7.54
CA ALA A 213 9.99 -1.02 8.01
C ALA A 213 11.44 -0.71 8.41
N MET A 214 12.15 0.13 7.65
CA MET A 214 13.48 0.60 8.00
C MET A 214 13.48 1.32 9.35
N TRP A 215 12.54 2.24 9.52
CA TRP A 215 12.39 2.97 10.77
C TRP A 215 12.05 2.05 11.95
N GLU A 216 11.12 1.10 11.78
CA GLU A 216 10.78 0.12 12.83
C GLU A 216 11.98 -0.73 13.26
N LEU A 217 12.94 -0.98 12.34
CA LEU A 217 14.18 -1.71 12.60
C LEU A 217 15.30 -0.84 13.23
N GLY A 218 15.03 0.45 13.46
CA GLY A 218 15.95 1.38 14.09
C GLY A 218 16.90 2.09 13.11
N PHE A 219 16.71 1.93 11.81
CA PHE A 219 17.48 2.67 10.81
C PHE A 219 17.00 4.12 10.71
N ARG A 220 17.95 5.02 10.43
CA ARG A 220 17.64 6.41 10.10
C ARG A 220 16.69 6.44 8.91
N ALA A 221 15.63 7.25 8.98
CA ALA A 221 14.73 7.43 7.86
C ALA A 221 15.52 7.91 6.63
N PRO A 222 15.34 7.27 5.46
CA PRO A 222 16.00 7.68 4.23
C PRO A 222 15.44 9.00 3.70
N ASP A 223 16.25 9.73 2.95
CA ASP A 223 15.74 10.69 1.98
C ASP A 223 15.12 9.95 0.81
N LEU A 224 14.05 10.53 0.25
CA LEU A 224 13.29 9.94 -0.84
C LEU A 224 13.50 10.71 -2.14
N GLN A 225 13.52 9.99 -3.26
CA GLN A 225 13.59 10.54 -4.61
C GLN A 225 14.77 11.53 -4.76
N THR A 226 15.92 11.15 -4.19
CA THR A 226 17.14 11.98 -4.27
C THR A 226 17.66 12.00 -5.69
N GLU A 227 17.77 13.20 -6.25
CA GLU A 227 18.35 13.40 -7.58
C GLU A 227 19.87 13.18 -7.53
N VAL A 228 20.36 12.35 -8.45
CA VAL A 228 21.80 12.15 -8.72
C VAL A 228 22.04 12.34 -10.22
N CYS A 229 23.23 12.86 -10.55
CA CYS A 229 23.63 13.07 -11.94
C CYS A 229 24.71 12.07 -12.31
N GLU A 230 24.55 11.39 -13.43
CA GLU A 230 25.57 10.50 -13.97
C GLU A 230 26.80 11.33 -14.43
N PRO A 231 28.03 10.93 -14.05
CA PRO A 231 29.22 11.70 -14.34
C PRO A 231 29.58 11.83 -15.83
N LEU A 232 29.16 10.88 -16.69
CA LEU A 232 29.56 10.82 -18.10
C LEU A 232 28.71 11.72 -19.00
N ASP A 233 27.39 11.65 -18.87
CA ASP A 233 26.46 12.36 -19.76
C ASP A 233 25.55 13.38 -19.01
N GLY A 234 25.71 13.51 -17.69
CA GLY A 234 24.92 14.42 -16.86
C GLY A 234 23.45 14.00 -16.72
N LYS A 235 23.11 12.77 -17.10
CA LYS A 235 21.73 12.28 -16.99
C LYS A 235 21.29 12.18 -15.54
N LYS A 236 20.09 12.69 -15.27
CA LYS A 236 19.49 12.66 -13.93
C LYS A 236 18.80 11.34 -13.65
N TYR A 237 19.06 10.80 -12.47
CA TYR A 237 18.38 9.66 -11.88
C TYR A 237 17.81 10.04 -10.53
N TYR A 238 16.75 9.33 -10.10
CA TYR A 238 16.12 9.53 -8.81
C TYR A 238 16.21 8.22 -8.04
N LEU A 239 16.80 8.29 -6.83
CA LEU A 239 16.95 7.15 -5.93
C LEU A 239 15.68 7.00 -5.11
N ASP A 240 15.10 5.80 -5.04
CA ASP A 240 13.91 5.55 -4.22
C ASP A 240 14.18 5.92 -2.76
N PHE A 241 15.37 5.53 -2.26
CA PHE A 241 15.87 5.81 -0.91
C PHE A 241 17.33 6.23 -0.96
N SER A 242 17.76 7.12 -0.06
CA SER A 242 19.16 7.44 0.09
C SER A 242 19.56 7.80 1.52
N TRP A 243 20.81 7.56 1.85
CA TRP A 243 21.42 7.99 3.10
C TRP A 243 22.78 8.62 2.79
N ARG A 244 22.92 9.90 3.14
CA ARG A 244 24.22 10.56 3.10
C ARG A 244 24.84 10.50 4.49
N LEU A 245 26.05 9.91 4.57
CA LEU A 245 26.81 9.80 5.80
C LEU A 245 27.64 11.06 6.06
N PRO A 246 28.13 11.29 7.31
CA PRO A 246 28.94 12.48 7.64
C PRO A 246 30.26 12.59 6.86
N ASP A 247 30.82 11.48 6.43
CA ASP A 247 32.05 11.42 5.59
C ASP A 247 31.78 11.71 4.10
N GLY A 248 30.52 11.97 3.73
CA GLY A 248 30.09 12.21 2.37
C GLY A 248 29.56 10.98 1.62
N THR A 249 29.81 9.77 2.13
CA THR A 249 29.35 8.52 1.54
C THR A 249 27.85 8.55 1.25
N LEU A 250 27.45 8.21 0.02
CA LEU A 250 26.07 8.11 -0.43
C LEU A 250 25.66 6.66 -0.63
N ILE A 251 24.78 6.16 0.23
CA ILE A 251 24.15 4.85 0.11
C ILE A 251 22.80 5.02 -0.57
N ALA A 252 22.59 4.35 -1.71
CA ALA A 252 21.30 4.27 -2.40
C ALA A 252 20.55 3.01 -1.99
N GLY A 253 19.22 3.12 -1.88
CA GLY A 253 18.30 2.00 -1.70
C GLY A 253 17.30 1.95 -2.87
N GLU A 254 17.10 0.79 -3.47
CA GLU A 254 16.16 0.58 -4.58
C GLU A 254 15.20 -0.57 -4.24
N LEU A 255 13.90 -0.30 -4.39
CA LEU A 255 12.87 -1.31 -4.21
C LEU A 255 12.55 -1.99 -5.53
N ASP A 256 12.91 -3.27 -5.65
CA ASP A 256 12.59 -4.06 -6.84
C ASP A 256 11.08 -4.34 -6.92
N GLY A 257 10.43 -3.76 -7.93
CA GLY A 257 9.02 -4.00 -8.23
C GLY A 257 8.82 -5.37 -8.89
N ALA A 258 8.09 -6.27 -8.25
CA ALA A 258 7.75 -7.59 -8.81
C ALA A 258 6.95 -7.52 -10.14
N GLN A 259 6.26 -6.41 -10.40
CA GLN A 259 5.42 -6.23 -11.61
C GLN A 259 6.21 -5.93 -12.89
N LYS A 260 7.46 -5.48 -12.81
CA LYS A 260 8.25 -5.13 -14.01
C LYS A 260 8.52 -6.30 -14.97
N TYR A 261 8.37 -7.54 -14.49
CA TYR A 261 8.68 -8.75 -15.27
C TYR A 261 7.46 -9.60 -15.66
N THR A 262 6.26 -9.27 -15.16
CA THR A 262 5.06 -10.08 -15.38
C THR A 262 4.05 -9.46 -16.34
N ASP A 263 4.17 -8.17 -16.67
CA ASP A 263 3.25 -7.50 -17.59
C ASP A 263 3.87 -7.38 -19.00
N PRO A 264 3.39 -8.17 -19.99
CA PRO A 264 3.86 -8.09 -21.38
C PRO A 264 3.66 -6.71 -22.02
N GLN A 265 2.70 -5.91 -21.55
CA GLN A 265 2.42 -4.57 -22.08
C GLN A 265 3.45 -3.53 -21.64
N MET A 266 4.16 -3.75 -20.54
CA MET A 266 5.26 -2.87 -20.08
C MET A 266 6.60 -3.15 -20.77
N ALA A 267 6.72 -4.22 -21.54
CA ALA A 267 7.97 -4.59 -22.21
C ALA A 267 8.33 -3.69 -23.41
N GLY A 268 7.38 -2.91 -23.96
CA GLY A 268 7.59 -2.11 -25.17
C GLY A 268 8.00 -2.96 -26.39
N ASP A 269 8.33 -2.33 -27.52
CA ASP A 269 8.65 -2.99 -28.81
C ASP A 269 9.90 -3.92 -28.78
N GLY A 270 10.70 -3.89 -27.69
CA GLY A 270 11.94 -4.67 -27.59
C GLY A 270 11.84 -5.95 -26.74
N GLY A 271 10.69 -6.26 -26.18
CA GLY A 271 10.49 -7.46 -25.36
C GLY A 271 11.23 -7.48 -24.00
N ILE A 272 11.13 -8.60 -23.30
CA ILE A 272 11.67 -8.79 -21.94
C ILE A 272 13.20 -8.61 -21.90
N ILE A 273 13.91 -9.03 -22.96
CA ILE A 273 15.39 -8.95 -23.03
C ILE A 273 15.85 -7.50 -23.05
N ASP A 274 15.20 -6.64 -23.82
CA ASP A 274 15.56 -5.22 -23.89
C ASP A 274 15.17 -4.46 -22.60
N ALA A 275 14.11 -4.86 -21.93
CA ALA A 275 13.77 -4.34 -20.60
C ALA A 275 14.85 -4.71 -19.57
N MET A 276 15.31 -5.95 -19.55
CA MET A 276 16.41 -6.42 -18.71
C MET A 276 17.74 -5.71 -19.02
N ARG A 277 18.03 -5.48 -20.31
CA ARG A 277 19.23 -4.75 -20.73
C ARG A 277 19.20 -3.29 -20.28
N ARG A 278 18.06 -2.60 -20.44
CA ARG A 278 17.88 -1.24 -19.95
C ARG A 278 18.06 -1.15 -18.45
N GLU A 279 17.52 -2.10 -17.69
CA GLU A 279 17.65 -2.14 -16.23
C GLU A 279 19.11 -2.36 -15.80
N ARG A 280 19.86 -3.27 -16.44
CA ARG A 280 21.28 -3.46 -16.18
C ARG A 280 22.11 -2.22 -16.46
N ILE A 281 21.81 -1.50 -17.55
CA ILE A 281 22.49 -0.25 -17.88
C ILE A 281 22.17 0.82 -16.82
N ARG A 282 20.90 0.91 -16.39
CA ARG A 282 20.51 1.82 -15.30
C ARG A 282 21.25 1.50 -14.01
N GLU A 283 21.35 0.23 -13.67
CA GLU A 283 22.06 -0.26 -12.48
C GLU A 283 23.55 0.14 -12.50
N SER A 284 24.24 -0.13 -13.60
CA SER A 284 25.64 0.25 -13.78
C SER A 284 25.84 1.77 -13.63
N ARG A 285 24.93 2.57 -14.15
CA ARG A 285 24.99 4.03 -14.06
C ARG A 285 24.70 4.55 -12.65
N LEU A 286 23.76 3.95 -11.91
CA LEU A 286 23.51 4.27 -10.51
C LEU A 286 24.72 3.96 -9.62
N THR A 287 25.42 2.85 -9.89
CA THR A 287 26.65 2.50 -9.18
C THR A 287 27.77 3.52 -9.38
N ALA A 288 27.77 4.23 -10.51
CA ALA A 288 28.72 5.32 -10.76
C ALA A 288 28.36 6.62 -9.99
N CYS A 289 27.12 6.76 -9.52
CA CYS A 289 26.63 7.95 -8.82
C CYS A 289 26.64 7.79 -7.28
N CYS A 290 26.80 6.57 -6.77
CA CYS A 290 26.64 6.24 -5.35
C CYS A 290 27.78 5.35 -4.89
N ASP A 291 28.19 5.48 -3.63
CA ASP A 291 29.26 4.65 -3.04
C ASP A 291 28.78 3.22 -2.77
N ALA A 292 27.48 3.04 -2.52
CA ALA A 292 26.83 1.74 -2.37
C ALA A 292 25.38 1.78 -2.86
N VAL A 293 24.91 0.67 -3.46
CA VAL A 293 23.52 0.49 -3.89
C VAL A 293 22.97 -0.79 -3.27
N VAL A 294 22.00 -0.67 -2.36
CA VAL A 294 21.30 -1.81 -1.77
C VAL A 294 19.96 -2.02 -2.46
N ARG A 295 19.74 -3.21 -3.01
CA ARG A 295 18.49 -3.60 -3.64
C ARG A 295 17.73 -4.61 -2.78
N PHE A 296 16.42 -4.47 -2.72
CA PHE A 296 15.58 -5.37 -1.94
C PHE A 296 14.16 -5.43 -2.51
N SER A 297 13.52 -6.57 -2.28
CA SER A 297 12.16 -6.83 -2.69
C SER A 297 11.19 -6.66 -1.51
N MET A 298 9.88 -6.56 -1.79
CA MET A 298 8.85 -6.59 -0.74
C MET A 298 8.88 -7.87 0.10
N LYS A 299 9.36 -9.00 -0.45
CA LYS A 299 9.60 -10.23 0.31
C LYS A 299 10.67 -10.03 1.37
N THR A 300 11.77 -9.39 1.02
CA THR A 300 12.86 -9.03 1.96
C THR A 300 12.35 -8.06 3.03
N VAL A 301 11.60 -7.03 2.65
CA VAL A 301 10.97 -6.06 3.59
C VAL A 301 10.03 -6.75 4.59
N GLY A 302 9.33 -7.81 4.15
CA GLY A 302 8.45 -8.62 4.99
C GLY A 302 9.20 -9.47 6.03
N ASN A 303 10.48 -9.77 5.81
CA ASN A 303 11.32 -10.53 6.73
C ASN A 303 12.24 -9.58 7.53
N ALA A 304 11.82 -9.23 8.75
CA ALA A 304 12.53 -8.26 9.61
C ALA A 304 14.01 -8.64 9.87
N TYR A 305 14.32 -9.94 9.98
CA TYR A 305 15.70 -10.42 10.20
C TYR A 305 16.56 -10.19 8.94
N GLU A 306 16.08 -10.65 7.78
CA GLU A 306 16.81 -10.50 6.51
C GLU A 306 16.99 -9.02 6.15
N PHE A 307 15.94 -8.23 6.30
CA PHE A 307 15.99 -6.82 5.94
C PHE A 307 16.94 -6.05 6.86
N ASN A 308 16.89 -6.33 8.18
CA ASN A 308 17.84 -5.75 9.12
C ASN A 308 19.30 -6.12 8.80
N ARG A 309 19.55 -7.39 8.48
CA ARG A 309 20.89 -7.88 8.13
C ARG A 309 21.39 -7.24 6.84
N LEU A 310 20.54 -7.20 5.80
CA LEU A 310 20.88 -6.60 4.51
C LEU A 310 21.27 -5.14 4.67
N LEU A 311 20.41 -4.31 5.26
CA LEU A 311 20.69 -2.88 5.43
C LEU A 311 21.94 -2.63 6.29
N SER A 312 22.15 -3.45 7.35
CA SER A 312 23.33 -3.35 8.19
C SER A 312 24.63 -3.69 7.43
N SER A 313 24.61 -4.68 6.51
CA SER A 313 25.78 -5.06 5.71
C SER A 313 26.21 -3.98 4.70
N PHE A 314 25.28 -3.10 4.31
CA PHE A 314 25.58 -1.94 3.46
C PHE A 314 25.90 -0.67 4.24
N GLY A 315 26.01 -0.75 5.58
CA GLY A 315 26.35 0.40 6.41
C GLY A 315 25.24 1.43 6.58
N VAL A 316 23.99 1.07 6.30
CA VAL A 316 22.84 1.99 6.53
C VAL A 316 22.80 2.38 8.00
N PRO A 317 22.81 3.69 8.35
CA PRO A 317 22.94 4.14 9.72
C PRO A 317 21.69 3.85 10.57
N LYS A 318 21.95 3.51 11.84
CA LYS A 318 20.91 3.42 12.88
C LYS A 318 21.04 4.61 13.80
N ASP A 319 19.92 5.25 14.13
CA ASP A 319 19.87 6.44 15.00
C ASP A 319 18.94 6.29 16.19
N HIS A 320 18.20 5.18 16.26
CA HIS A 320 17.32 4.88 17.39
C HIS A 320 17.21 3.36 17.64
N ARG A 321 16.59 2.98 18.76
CA ARG A 321 16.32 1.58 19.07
C ARG A 321 15.16 1.05 18.22
N PRO A 322 15.23 -0.21 17.74
CA PRO A 322 14.11 -0.83 17.06
C PRO A 322 12.81 -0.75 17.87
N THR A 323 11.72 -0.43 17.20
CA THR A 323 10.37 -0.38 17.80
C THR A 323 9.64 -1.71 17.73
N ILE A 324 10.18 -2.66 16.94
CA ILE A 324 9.71 -4.04 16.83
C ILE A 324 10.79 -5.00 17.32
N LYS A 325 10.36 -6.20 17.74
CA LYS A 325 11.29 -7.28 18.06
C LYS A 325 11.86 -7.86 16.77
N ILE A 326 13.18 -7.75 16.58
CA ILE A 326 13.86 -8.40 15.47
C ILE A 326 14.04 -9.87 15.85
N PRO A 327 13.51 -10.83 15.05
CA PRO A 327 13.70 -12.24 15.32
C PRO A 327 15.20 -12.59 15.36
N SER A 328 15.60 -13.42 16.29
CA SER A 328 16.95 -13.99 16.30
C SER A 328 17.10 -14.99 15.15
N LEU A 329 18.34 -15.19 14.67
CA LEU A 329 18.65 -16.20 13.66
C LEU A 329 18.05 -17.56 14.06
N PRO A 330 17.28 -18.23 13.18
CA PRO A 330 16.79 -19.57 13.41
C PRO A 330 17.92 -20.54 13.78
N ALA A 331 17.70 -21.44 14.72
CA ALA A 331 18.74 -22.31 15.27
C ALA A 331 19.49 -23.12 14.18
N TYR A 332 18.77 -23.61 13.16
CA TYR A 332 19.36 -24.35 12.04
C TYR A 332 20.32 -23.52 11.15
N LEU A 333 20.18 -22.20 11.14
CA LEU A 333 21.10 -21.31 10.42
C LEU A 333 22.29 -20.88 11.31
N ARG A 334 22.21 -21.03 12.64
CA ARG A 334 23.33 -20.76 13.53
C ARG A 334 24.43 -21.80 13.43
N GLU A 335 24.05 -23.06 13.15
CA GLU A 335 25.00 -24.18 13.03
C GLU A 335 25.69 -24.22 11.67
N SER A 336 25.15 -23.56 10.63
CA SER A 336 25.71 -23.54 9.29
C SER A 336 26.56 -22.30 8.95
N MET A 337 26.67 -21.33 9.86
CA MET A 337 27.55 -20.16 9.64
C MET A 337 28.98 -20.48 10.08
N PRO A 338 29.96 -20.34 9.19
CA PRO A 338 31.35 -20.33 9.63
C PRO A 338 31.55 -19.19 10.65
N ALA A 339 32.33 -19.45 11.70
CA ALA A 339 32.72 -18.43 12.66
C ALA A 339 33.16 -17.19 11.88
N THR A 340 32.55 -16.04 12.21
CA THR A 340 32.75 -14.76 11.52
C THR A 340 34.20 -14.51 11.16
N VAL A 341 34.48 -14.65 9.87
CA VAL A 341 35.69 -14.03 9.31
C VAL A 341 35.31 -12.55 9.21
N PRO A 342 36.06 -11.63 9.82
CA PRO A 342 35.91 -10.22 9.59
C PRO A 342 36.05 -9.98 8.09
N PHE A 343 35.01 -9.49 7.42
CA PHE A 343 35.11 -9.10 6.03
C PHE A 343 35.84 -7.75 6.01
N GLU A 344 37.16 -7.78 6.04
CA GLU A 344 37.97 -6.65 5.64
C GLU A 344 37.83 -6.52 4.12
N LEU A 345 37.19 -5.46 3.68
CA LEU A 345 37.29 -4.98 2.31
C LEU A 345 38.73 -4.56 2.09
N GLU A 346 39.59 -5.46 1.59
CA GLU A 346 40.80 -5.05 0.95
C GLU A 346 40.45 -4.14 -0.22
N ARG A 347 40.67 -2.84 -0.05
CA ARG A 347 40.66 -1.90 -1.17
C ARG A 347 41.81 -2.32 -2.08
N VAL A 348 41.48 -2.98 -3.18
CA VAL A 348 42.47 -3.20 -4.26
C VAL A 348 42.79 -1.82 -4.83
N PRO A 349 44.05 -1.33 -4.72
CA PRO A 349 44.41 -0.04 -5.29
C PRO A 349 44.21 -0.06 -6.81
N LEU A 350 43.74 1.04 -7.38
CA LEU A 350 43.47 1.16 -8.81
C LEU A 350 44.69 0.98 -9.72
N ASP A 351 45.88 1.12 -9.17
CA ASP A 351 47.21 0.92 -9.82
C ASP A 351 47.53 -0.57 -10.08
N ALA A 352 46.74 -1.53 -9.57
CA ALA A 352 46.94 -2.96 -9.86
C ALA A 352 46.49 -3.38 -11.27
N TYR A 353 45.83 -2.51 -12.01
CA TYR A 353 45.29 -2.81 -13.35
C TYR A 353 46.01 -2.16 -14.53
N GLY A 354 47.16 -1.49 -14.28
CA GLY A 354 48.10 -1.09 -15.35
C GLY A 354 47.51 -0.20 -16.43
N ILE A 355 46.63 0.75 -16.08
CA ILE A 355 46.13 1.80 -16.98
C ILE A 355 46.50 3.15 -16.40
#